data_b99abd9ed882fbec67433c87b31fb009
#
_entry.id   b99abd9ed882fbec67433c87b31fb009
#
_cell.length_a   1.000
_cell.length_b   1.000
_cell.length_c   1.000
_cell.angle_alpha   90.00
_cell.angle_beta   90.00
_cell.angle_gamma   90.00
#
_symmetry.space_group_name_H-M   'P 1'
#
loop_
_entity.id
_entity.type
_entity.pdbx_description
1 polymer ?
#
loop_
_entity_poly.entity_id
_entity_poly.type
_entity_poly.pdbx_seq_one_letter_code
_entity_poly.pdbx_strand_id
1 'polypeptide(L)'
;MRNLYYIAIEGPIGVGKTSLAQLLSKELGARLVLEDFEDNPFLPDFYNDPERFVFQTQLFFLLHRYRQQQDLRQVDMFQKLLITDYMFVKDRLFASLNLGDKEMQLYDTVASLLERNIIRPDIVIYLQADTDVLMKNIEKRGRNMEKNVTWEYIDALNQVYTEYFFRYQDTPLVIINTNNIDFVENENDLKEVIDYIRQPVSGTKFFNPVTEF
;
A
#
# COMPACT_ATOMS: atom_id res chain seq x y z
N MET A 1 14.07 -20.94 -10.99
CA MET A 1 14.41 -19.50 -11.03
C MET A 1 13.11 -18.73 -11.09
N ARG A 2 12.91 -17.71 -10.23
CA ARG A 2 11.75 -16.82 -10.40
C ARG A 2 11.94 -16.03 -11.69
N ASN A 3 11.04 -16.19 -12.65
CA ASN A 3 11.05 -15.42 -13.90
C ASN A 3 10.37 -14.07 -13.77
N LEU A 4 9.79 -13.75 -12.61
CA LEU A 4 9.03 -12.53 -12.34
C LEU A 4 9.70 -11.75 -11.23
N TYR A 5 10.02 -10.48 -11.50
CA TYR A 5 10.43 -9.52 -10.49
C TYR A 5 9.19 -8.75 -9.99
N TYR A 6 9.00 -8.71 -8.67
CA TYR A 6 7.79 -8.14 -8.08
C TYR A 6 8.11 -6.93 -7.20
N ILE A 7 7.57 -5.78 -7.56
CA ILE A 7 7.64 -4.52 -6.81
C ILE A 7 6.29 -4.26 -6.16
N ALA A 8 6.25 -4.09 -4.83
CA ALA A 8 5.06 -3.64 -4.12
C ALA A 8 5.25 -2.19 -3.65
N ILE A 9 4.24 -1.36 -3.86
CA ILE A 9 4.21 0.03 -3.39
C ILE A 9 3.23 0.10 -2.23
N GLU A 10 3.70 0.59 -1.08
CA GLU A 10 2.91 0.70 0.14
C GLU A 10 2.98 2.09 0.77
N GLY A 11 2.03 2.36 1.68
CA GLY A 11 1.94 3.61 2.42
C GLY A 11 0.51 3.95 2.83
N PRO A 12 0.29 4.98 3.66
CA PRO A 12 -1.03 5.35 4.15
C PRO A 12 -1.97 5.86 3.05
N ILE A 13 -3.25 6.03 3.39
CA ILE A 13 -4.25 6.63 2.49
C ILE A 13 -3.79 8.05 2.10
N GLY A 14 -3.93 8.41 0.83
CA GLY A 14 -3.59 9.76 0.33
C GLY A 14 -2.12 9.95 -0.09
N VAL A 15 -1.21 9.01 0.17
CA VAL A 15 0.23 9.18 -0.12
C VAL A 15 0.63 9.07 -1.61
N GLY A 16 -0.28 8.62 -2.50
CA GLY A 16 -0.02 8.55 -3.94
C GLY A 16 0.40 7.18 -4.49
N LYS A 17 0.21 6.07 -3.74
CA LYS A 17 0.57 4.70 -4.17
C LYS A 17 0.11 4.35 -5.58
N THR A 18 -1.20 4.48 -5.83
CA THR A 18 -1.82 4.11 -7.10
C THR A 18 -1.25 4.92 -8.26
N SER A 19 -1.04 6.22 -8.06
CA SER A 19 -0.45 7.10 -9.07
C SER A 19 0.98 6.66 -9.41
N LEU A 20 1.81 6.42 -8.39
CA LEU A 20 3.18 5.95 -8.62
C LEU A 20 3.21 4.58 -9.28
N ALA A 21 2.33 3.65 -8.87
CA ALA A 21 2.25 2.31 -9.47
C ALA A 21 1.90 2.38 -10.97
N GLN A 22 0.95 3.23 -11.35
CA GLN A 22 0.57 3.45 -12.75
C GLN A 22 1.71 4.05 -13.58
N LEU A 23 2.38 5.08 -13.03
CA LEU A 23 3.50 5.75 -13.71
C LEU A 23 4.69 4.81 -13.90
N LEU A 24 5.09 4.09 -12.84
CA LEU A 24 6.16 3.10 -12.90
C LEU A 24 5.83 1.94 -13.85
N SER A 25 4.59 1.45 -13.82
CA SER A 25 4.16 0.37 -14.70
C SER A 25 4.28 0.76 -16.18
N LYS A 26 3.87 1.97 -16.53
CA LYS A 26 3.99 2.52 -17.89
C LYS A 26 5.46 2.67 -18.30
N GLU A 27 6.27 3.26 -17.43
CA GLU A 27 7.69 3.52 -17.73
C GLU A 27 8.54 2.24 -17.84
N LEU A 28 8.23 1.24 -17.01
CA LEU A 28 9.00 -0.01 -16.95
C LEU A 28 8.39 -1.14 -17.81
N GLY A 29 7.25 -0.92 -18.44
CA GLY A 29 6.54 -1.96 -19.18
C GLY A 29 6.08 -3.12 -18.30
N ALA A 30 5.68 -2.83 -17.07
CA ALA A 30 5.31 -3.83 -16.06
C ALA A 30 3.82 -4.18 -16.09
N ARG A 31 3.49 -5.41 -15.67
CA ARG A 31 2.11 -5.75 -15.33
C ARG A 31 1.71 -4.98 -14.07
N LEU A 32 0.61 -4.23 -14.15
CA LEU A 32 0.04 -3.50 -13.02
C LEU A 32 -1.12 -4.28 -12.41
N VAL A 33 -1.13 -4.40 -11.09
CA VAL A 33 -2.27 -4.92 -10.33
C VAL A 33 -2.58 -3.93 -9.21
N LEU A 34 -3.73 -3.28 -9.32
CA LEU A 34 -4.22 -2.32 -8.34
C LEU A 34 -5.11 -3.00 -7.30
N GLU A 35 -5.14 -2.41 -6.12
CA GLU A 35 -6.09 -2.80 -5.08
C GLU A 35 -7.52 -2.52 -5.54
N ASP A 36 -8.35 -3.55 -5.48
CA ASP A 36 -9.78 -3.44 -5.69
C ASP A 36 -10.49 -3.38 -4.34
N PHE A 37 -10.88 -2.17 -3.94
CA PHE A 37 -11.53 -1.91 -2.64
C PHE A 37 -13.04 -1.68 -2.78
N GLU A 38 -13.54 -1.41 -4.00
CA GLU A 38 -14.94 -1.05 -4.24
C GLU A 38 -15.88 -2.26 -4.14
N ASP A 39 -15.36 -3.45 -4.33
CA ASP A 39 -16.12 -4.70 -4.28
C ASP A 39 -16.53 -5.13 -2.85
N ASN A 40 -16.10 -4.41 -1.81
CA ASN A 40 -16.45 -4.76 -0.44
C ASN A 40 -17.90 -4.37 -0.11
N PRO A 41 -18.82 -5.35 0.03
CA PRO A 41 -20.24 -5.07 0.27
C PRO A 41 -20.52 -4.48 1.66
N PHE A 42 -19.57 -4.63 2.62
CA PHE A 42 -19.70 -4.11 3.98
C PHE A 42 -19.14 -2.70 4.13
N LEU A 43 -18.41 -2.19 3.14
CA LEU A 43 -17.75 -0.90 3.24
C LEU A 43 -18.71 0.28 3.43
N PRO A 44 -19.87 0.37 2.74
CA PRO A 44 -20.86 1.40 2.99
C PRO A 44 -21.43 1.36 4.41
N ASP A 45 -21.70 0.15 4.93
CA ASP A 45 -22.24 -0.05 6.26
C ASP A 45 -21.18 0.27 7.34
N PHE A 46 -19.91 -0.06 7.09
CA PHE A 46 -18.80 0.29 7.95
C PHE A 46 -18.67 1.81 8.17
N TYR A 47 -18.84 2.61 7.11
CA TYR A 47 -18.79 4.08 7.26
C TYR A 47 -19.98 4.66 8.04
N ASN A 48 -21.11 3.95 8.07
CA ASN A 48 -22.30 4.37 8.82
C ASN A 48 -22.29 3.89 10.28
N ASP A 49 -21.81 2.67 10.53
CA ASP A 49 -21.75 2.03 11.85
C ASP A 49 -20.45 1.20 11.97
N PRO A 50 -19.29 1.85 12.21
CA PRO A 50 -18.01 1.19 12.26
C PRO A 50 -17.94 0.06 13.29
N GLU A 51 -18.47 0.26 14.50
CA GLU A 51 -18.38 -0.73 15.58
C GLU A 51 -19.05 -2.07 15.21
N ARG A 52 -20.10 -2.01 14.44
CA ARG A 52 -20.87 -3.20 14.05
C ARG A 52 -20.27 -3.94 12.85
N PHE A 53 -19.69 -3.23 11.88
CA PHE A 53 -19.29 -3.79 10.59
C PHE A 53 -17.79 -3.90 10.38
N VAL A 54 -16.97 -3.44 11.33
CA VAL A 54 -15.52 -3.41 11.18
C VAL A 54 -14.94 -4.80 10.92
N PHE A 55 -15.34 -5.82 11.69
CA PHE A 55 -14.79 -7.16 11.56
C PHE A 55 -15.10 -7.79 10.20
N GLN A 56 -16.35 -7.70 9.75
CA GLN A 56 -16.79 -8.22 8.44
C GLN A 56 -16.04 -7.51 7.30
N THR A 57 -15.87 -6.21 7.42
CA THR A 57 -15.16 -5.38 6.44
C THR A 57 -13.69 -5.78 6.34
N GLN A 58 -12.99 -5.93 7.47
CA GLN A 58 -11.59 -6.34 7.50
C GLN A 58 -11.41 -7.78 7.01
N LEU A 59 -12.30 -8.70 7.40
CA LEU A 59 -12.23 -10.09 6.95
C LEU A 59 -12.49 -10.21 5.44
N PHE A 60 -13.42 -9.42 4.89
CA PHE A 60 -13.65 -9.38 3.45
C PHE A 60 -12.42 -8.90 2.70
N PHE A 61 -11.80 -7.81 3.13
CA PHE A 61 -10.57 -7.30 2.52
C PHE A 61 -9.45 -8.33 2.55
N LEU A 62 -9.24 -9.01 3.67
CA LEU A 62 -8.24 -10.06 3.80
C LEU A 62 -8.46 -11.19 2.78
N LEU A 63 -9.69 -11.70 2.67
CA LEU A 63 -10.04 -12.79 1.76
C LEU A 63 -9.98 -12.36 0.30
N HIS A 64 -10.44 -11.15 -0.02
CA HIS A 64 -10.40 -10.59 -1.37
C HIS A 64 -8.94 -10.42 -1.83
N ARG A 65 -8.09 -9.82 -0.99
CA ARG A 65 -6.67 -9.64 -1.28
C ARG A 65 -5.93 -10.97 -1.41
N TYR A 66 -6.31 -11.97 -0.61
CA TYR A 66 -5.79 -13.32 -0.77
C TYR A 66 -6.12 -13.90 -2.14
N ARG A 67 -7.34 -13.74 -2.65
CA ARG A 67 -7.73 -14.16 -4.01
C ARG A 67 -6.90 -13.45 -5.07
N GLN A 68 -6.76 -12.12 -4.97
CA GLN A 68 -5.90 -11.37 -5.88
C GLN A 68 -4.46 -11.90 -5.88
N GLN A 69 -3.90 -12.25 -4.69
CA GLN A 69 -2.56 -12.85 -4.60
C GLN A 69 -2.46 -14.22 -5.26
N GLN A 70 -3.52 -15.04 -5.26
CA GLN A 70 -3.53 -16.31 -6.00
C GLN A 70 -3.48 -16.07 -7.51
N ASP A 71 -4.17 -15.05 -8.01
CA ASP A 71 -4.17 -14.67 -9.43
C ASP A 71 -2.81 -14.12 -9.89
N LEU A 72 -2.02 -13.52 -8.99
CA LEU A 72 -0.65 -13.12 -9.29
C LEU A 72 0.27 -14.31 -9.63
N ARG A 73 -0.03 -15.52 -9.12
CA ARG A 73 0.71 -16.74 -9.43
C ARG A 73 0.51 -17.24 -10.86
N GLN A 74 -0.62 -16.91 -11.46
CA GLN A 74 -0.90 -17.21 -12.86
C GLN A 74 -0.15 -16.24 -13.76
N VAL A 75 1.17 -16.34 -13.74
CA VAL A 75 2.06 -15.42 -14.45
C VAL A 75 1.95 -15.66 -15.96
N ASP A 76 1.66 -14.60 -16.68
CA ASP A 76 1.92 -14.55 -18.12
C ASP A 76 3.42 -14.76 -18.35
N MET A 77 3.78 -15.80 -19.12
CA MET A 77 5.18 -16.12 -19.41
C MET A 77 5.94 -15.00 -20.13
N PHE A 78 5.24 -13.97 -20.58
CA PHE A 78 5.79 -12.84 -21.33
C PHE A 78 6.07 -11.61 -20.44
N GLN A 79 5.49 -11.51 -19.25
CA GLN A 79 5.69 -10.37 -18.34
C GLN A 79 6.64 -10.72 -17.20
N LYS A 80 7.81 -10.09 -17.23
CA LYS A 80 8.88 -10.35 -16.24
C LYS A 80 8.84 -9.43 -15.02
N LEU A 81 8.03 -8.38 -15.05
CA LEU A 81 7.91 -7.38 -13.98
C LEU A 81 6.46 -7.19 -13.58
N LEU A 82 6.20 -7.25 -12.28
CA LEU A 82 4.91 -7.01 -11.64
C LEU A 82 5.02 -5.82 -10.70
N ILE A 83 4.04 -4.92 -10.75
CA ILE A 83 3.89 -3.81 -9.81
C ILE A 83 2.49 -3.87 -9.19
N THR A 84 2.42 -3.75 -7.86
CA THR A 84 1.16 -3.61 -7.12
C THR A 84 1.18 -2.31 -6.30
N ASP A 85 0.01 -1.73 -6.03
CA ASP A 85 -0.14 -0.57 -5.14
C ASP A 85 -0.58 -0.97 -3.72
N TYR A 86 -0.30 -2.23 -3.36
CA TYR A 86 -0.56 -2.79 -2.04
C TYR A 86 0.35 -3.98 -1.74
N MET A 87 0.51 -4.29 -0.45
CA MET A 87 1.01 -5.57 0.07
C MET A 87 -0.09 -6.33 0.80
N PHE A 88 0.08 -7.64 0.96
CA PHE A 88 -0.86 -8.46 1.72
C PHE A 88 -0.99 -7.99 3.18
N VAL A 89 0.09 -7.48 3.77
CA VAL A 89 0.12 -6.97 5.15
C VAL A 89 -0.78 -5.75 5.39
N LYS A 90 -1.15 -5.02 4.34
CA LYS A 90 -2.00 -3.83 4.45
C LYS A 90 -3.24 -4.08 5.30
N ASP A 91 -3.94 -5.21 5.08
CA ASP A 91 -5.15 -5.54 5.84
C ASP A 91 -4.87 -5.65 7.33
N ARG A 92 -3.72 -6.23 7.70
CA ARG A 92 -3.35 -6.37 9.10
C ARG A 92 -3.05 -5.03 9.76
N LEU A 93 -2.45 -4.08 9.03
CA LEU A 93 -2.22 -2.72 9.54
C LEU A 93 -3.55 -2.01 9.83
N PHE A 94 -4.52 -2.13 8.92
CA PHE A 94 -5.87 -1.59 9.15
C PHE A 94 -6.61 -2.35 10.24
N ALA A 95 -6.53 -3.67 10.27
CA ALA A 95 -7.17 -4.48 11.30
C ALA A 95 -6.65 -4.15 12.71
N SER A 96 -5.33 -3.92 12.86
CA SER A 96 -4.72 -3.57 14.14
C SER A 96 -5.20 -2.23 14.69
N LEU A 97 -5.62 -1.31 13.84
CA LEU A 97 -6.19 -0.02 14.23
C LEU A 97 -7.68 -0.10 14.55
N ASN A 98 -8.40 -0.98 13.88
CA ASN A 98 -9.86 -0.96 13.85
C ASN A 98 -10.53 -2.08 14.68
N LEU A 99 -9.84 -3.22 14.91
CA LEU A 99 -10.41 -4.38 15.58
C LEU A 99 -10.13 -4.37 17.10
N GLY A 100 -11.10 -4.81 17.87
CA GLY A 100 -10.89 -5.12 19.28
C GLY A 100 -10.07 -6.41 19.48
N ASP A 101 -9.53 -6.61 20.69
CA ASP A 101 -8.59 -7.70 20.99
C ASP A 101 -9.06 -9.10 20.55
N LYS A 102 -10.34 -9.43 20.80
CA LYS A 102 -10.92 -10.75 20.45
C LYS A 102 -11.07 -10.94 18.93
N GLU A 103 -11.48 -9.88 18.26
CA GLU A 103 -11.63 -9.88 16.81
C GLU A 103 -10.26 -9.96 16.13
N MET A 104 -9.27 -9.21 16.65
CA MET A 104 -7.90 -9.24 16.16
C MET A 104 -7.27 -10.63 16.32
N GLN A 105 -7.50 -11.35 17.43
CA GLN A 105 -7.03 -12.72 17.60
C GLN A 105 -7.62 -13.68 16.55
N LEU A 106 -8.92 -13.55 16.26
CA LEU A 106 -9.57 -14.35 15.21
C LEU A 106 -9.04 -13.99 13.83
N TYR A 107 -8.92 -12.69 13.55
CA TYR A 107 -8.34 -12.17 12.31
C TYR A 107 -6.92 -12.73 12.09
N ASP A 108 -6.03 -12.63 13.07
CA ASP A 108 -4.65 -13.12 13.01
C ASP A 108 -4.60 -14.64 12.77
N THR A 109 -5.53 -15.39 13.34
CA THR A 109 -5.64 -16.86 13.10
C THR A 109 -5.91 -17.13 11.62
N VAL A 110 -6.86 -16.41 11.01
CA VAL A 110 -7.20 -16.56 9.58
C VAL A 110 -6.05 -16.06 8.70
N ALA A 111 -5.55 -14.86 8.98
CA ALA A 111 -4.48 -14.23 8.20
C ALA A 111 -3.22 -15.10 8.15
N SER A 112 -2.78 -15.68 9.28
CA SER A 112 -1.60 -16.53 9.35
C SER A 112 -1.69 -17.82 8.51
N LEU A 113 -2.90 -18.35 8.32
CA LEU A 113 -3.13 -19.51 7.45
C LEU A 113 -2.99 -19.12 5.97
N LEU A 114 -3.44 -17.94 5.60
CA LEU A 114 -3.43 -17.43 4.23
C LEU A 114 -2.02 -16.96 3.81
N GLU A 115 -1.28 -16.30 4.71
CA GLU A 115 0.06 -15.76 4.46
C GLU A 115 1.07 -16.82 3.96
N ARG A 116 0.91 -18.08 4.34
CA ARG A 116 1.79 -19.19 3.89
C ARG A 116 1.80 -19.37 2.37
N ASN A 117 0.78 -18.87 1.70
CA ASN A 117 0.52 -19.10 0.29
C ASN A 117 0.57 -17.82 -0.56
N ILE A 118 1.09 -16.70 -0.06
CA ILE A 118 1.23 -15.47 -0.83
C ILE A 118 2.58 -15.37 -1.55
N ILE A 119 2.65 -14.51 -2.57
CA ILE A 119 3.91 -14.15 -3.21
C ILE A 119 4.50 -12.96 -2.46
N ARG A 120 5.77 -13.08 -2.07
CA ARG A 120 6.51 -11.97 -1.46
C ARG A 120 7.09 -11.08 -2.55
N PRO A 121 7.05 -9.74 -2.39
CA PRO A 121 7.74 -8.83 -3.29
C PRO A 121 9.26 -9.03 -3.23
N ASP A 122 9.96 -8.73 -4.32
CA ASP A 122 11.42 -8.71 -4.38
C ASP A 122 11.96 -7.37 -3.84
N ILE A 123 11.15 -6.31 -3.92
CA ILE A 123 11.41 -4.99 -3.32
C ILE A 123 10.09 -4.35 -2.90
N VAL A 124 10.13 -3.62 -1.79
CA VAL A 124 9.02 -2.79 -1.32
C VAL A 124 9.41 -1.32 -1.43
N ILE A 125 8.50 -0.52 -1.96
CA ILE A 125 8.59 0.94 -1.97
C ILE A 125 7.54 1.46 -0.97
N TYR A 126 8.02 2.00 0.15
CA TYR A 126 7.16 2.64 1.14
C TYR A 126 7.14 4.14 0.93
N LEU A 127 5.97 4.68 0.59
CA LEU A 127 5.74 6.12 0.49
C LEU A 127 5.36 6.66 1.86
N GLN A 128 6.09 7.67 2.32
CA GLN A 128 5.88 8.33 3.60
C GLN A 128 5.56 9.80 3.38
N ALA A 129 4.57 10.32 4.12
CA ALA A 129 4.23 11.74 4.13
C ALA A 129 3.69 12.14 5.51
N ASP A 130 3.73 13.44 5.80
CA ASP A 130 3.09 14.00 6.99
C ASP A 130 1.56 13.93 6.86
N THR A 131 0.87 13.80 7.98
CA THR A 131 -0.59 13.63 8.02
C THR A 131 -1.34 14.76 7.31
N ASP A 132 -0.85 16.01 7.40
CA ASP A 132 -1.44 17.14 6.71
C ASP A 132 -1.36 17.02 5.18
N VAL A 133 -0.26 16.48 4.65
CA VAL A 133 -0.09 16.20 3.22
C VAL A 133 -1.06 15.10 2.78
N LEU A 134 -1.21 14.05 3.58
CA LEU A 134 -2.15 12.97 3.30
C LEU A 134 -3.59 13.49 3.25
N MET A 135 -4.00 14.29 4.22
CA MET A 135 -5.34 14.91 4.28
C MET A 135 -5.61 15.79 3.06
N LYS A 136 -4.67 16.66 2.70
CA LYS A 136 -4.76 17.49 1.49
C LYS A 136 -4.97 16.66 0.22
N ASN A 137 -4.25 15.54 0.09
CA ASN A 137 -4.37 14.66 -1.07
C ASN A 137 -5.71 13.90 -1.08
N ILE A 138 -6.22 13.48 0.08
CA ILE A 138 -7.54 12.85 0.24
C ILE A 138 -8.63 13.83 -0.20
N GLU A 139 -8.58 15.07 0.26
CA GLU A 139 -9.52 16.13 -0.12
C GLU A 139 -9.45 16.45 -1.63
N LYS A 140 -8.22 16.60 -2.19
CA LYS A 140 -8.01 16.84 -3.64
C LYS A 140 -8.62 15.71 -4.47
N ARG A 141 -8.50 14.45 -4.03
CA ARG A 141 -9.06 13.27 -4.71
C ARG A 141 -10.58 13.20 -4.65
N GLY A 142 -11.21 13.66 -3.56
CA GLY A 142 -12.65 13.88 -3.43
C GLY A 142 -13.53 12.63 -3.51
N ARG A 143 -13.07 11.46 -3.06
CA ARG A 143 -13.87 10.23 -3.03
C ARG A 143 -15.00 10.34 -1.99
N ASN A 144 -16.22 10.01 -2.41
CA ASN A 144 -17.42 10.15 -1.54
C ASN A 144 -17.30 9.34 -0.23
N MET A 145 -16.70 8.16 -0.26
CA MET A 145 -16.52 7.30 0.91
C MET A 145 -15.50 7.85 1.91
N GLU A 146 -14.62 8.76 1.50
CA GLU A 146 -13.57 9.34 2.33
C GLU A 146 -13.98 10.66 3.01
N LYS A 147 -15.20 11.16 2.74
CA LYS A 147 -15.65 12.46 3.29
C LYS A 147 -15.69 12.53 4.82
N ASN A 148 -15.88 11.38 5.48
CA ASN A 148 -15.97 11.29 6.93
C ASN A 148 -14.65 10.84 7.59
N VAL A 149 -13.58 10.71 6.82
CA VAL A 149 -12.27 10.33 7.35
C VAL A 149 -11.69 11.52 8.12
N THR A 150 -11.36 11.32 9.40
CA THR A 150 -10.83 12.39 10.26
C THR A 150 -9.32 12.44 10.20
N TRP A 151 -8.76 13.60 10.57
CA TRP A 151 -7.31 13.78 10.69
C TRP A 151 -6.70 12.80 11.70
N GLU A 152 -7.36 12.60 12.84
CA GLU A 152 -6.91 11.71 13.91
C GLU A 152 -6.83 10.24 13.44
N TYR A 153 -7.78 9.81 12.60
CA TYR A 153 -7.75 8.46 12.03
C TYR A 153 -6.58 8.29 11.05
N ILE A 154 -6.35 9.27 10.18
CA ILE A 154 -5.21 9.22 9.24
C ILE A 154 -3.89 9.30 9.97
N ASP A 155 -3.79 10.11 11.04
CA ASP A 155 -2.59 10.19 11.88
C ASP A 155 -2.28 8.86 12.57
N ALA A 156 -3.28 8.24 13.19
CA ALA A 156 -3.13 6.92 13.81
C ALA A 156 -2.71 5.86 12.78
N LEU A 157 -3.32 5.86 11.60
CA LEU A 157 -2.95 4.95 10.51
C LEU A 157 -1.51 5.20 10.03
N ASN A 158 -1.12 6.46 9.87
CA ASN A 158 0.23 6.87 9.47
C ASN A 158 1.30 6.40 10.49
N GLN A 159 0.98 6.49 11.78
CA GLN A 159 1.84 5.97 12.85
C GLN A 159 1.99 4.44 12.75
N VAL A 160 0.90 3.70 12.54
CA VAL A 160 0.94 2.23 12.36
C VAL A 160 1.81 1.84 11.17
N TYR A 161 1.68 2.53 10.03
CA TYR A 161 2.54 2.30 8.87
C TYR A 161 4.01 2.61 9.16
N THR A 162 4.29 3.74 9.80
CA THR A 162 5.65 4.16 10.15
C THR A 162 6.31 3.14 11.08
N GLU A 163 5.59 2.68 12.12
CA GLU A 163 6.10 1.69 13.07
C GLU A 163 6.37 0.34 12.39
N TYR A 164 5.48 -0.11 11.52
CA TYR A 164 5.66 -1.35 10.77
C TYR A 164 6.89 -1.28 9.87
N PHE A 165 7.00 -0.25 9.02
CA PHE A 165 8.10 -0.14 8.07
C PHE A 165 9.45 0.21 8.72
N PHE A 166 9.45 0.84 9.89
CA PHE A 166 10.66 1.02 10.68
C PHE A 166 11.30 -0.31 11.12
N ARG A 167 10.48 -1.34 11.35
CA ARG A 167 10.92 -2.69 11.74
C ARG A 167 10.99 -3.68 10.59
N TYR A 168 10.61 -3.26 9.39
CA TYR A 168 10.52 -4.16 8.24
C TYR A 168 11.89 -4.63 7.75
N GLN A 169 12.07 -5.96 7.65
CA GLN A 169 13.33 -6.59 7.22
C GLN A 169 13.13 -7.79 6.28
N ASP A 170 11.89 -8.05 5.84
CA ASP A 170 11.59 -9.26 5.07
C ASP A 170 12.18 -9.24 3.66
N THR A 171 12.20 -8.06 3.03
CA THR A 171 12.73 -7.84 1.69
C THR A 171 13.40 -6.47 1.61
N PRO A 172 14.22 -6.18 0.58
CA PRO A 172 14.74 -4.84 0.35
C PRO A 172 13.64 -3.78 0.37
N LEU A 173 13.89 -2.66 1.06
CA LEU A 173 12.95 -1.58 1.29
C LEU A 173 13.52 -0.24 0.79
N VAL A 174 12.73 0.49 0.02
CA VAL A 174 12.97 1.90 -0.33
C VAL A 174 11.91 2.75 0.35
N ILE A 175 12.33 3.64 1.24
CA ILE A 175 11.43 4.62 1.88
C ILE A 175 11.57 5.93 1.11
N ILE A 176 10.47 6.43 0.58
CA ILE A 176 10.40 7.69 -0.18
C ILE A 176 9.59 8.69 0.61
N ASN A 177 10.23 9.78 1.05
CA ASN A 177 9.53 10.91 1.64
C ASN A 177 8.90 11.75 0.52
N THR A 178 7.57 11.85 0.54
CA THR A 178 6.78 12.54 -0.50
C THR A 178 6.28 13.92 -0.07
N ASN A 179 6.74 14.47 1.05
CA ASN A 179 6.30 15.78 1.53
C ASN A 179 6.57 16.90 0.55
N ASN A 180 7.70 16.83 -0.15
CA ASN A 180 8.22 17.89 -0.99
C ASN A 180 8.35 17.49 -2.47
N ILE A 181 7.74 16.40 -2.88
CA ILE A 181 7.75 15.95 -4.29
C ILE A 181 6.33 15.74 -4.79
N ASP A 182 6.11 16.06 -6.06
CA ASP A 182 4.88 15.77 -6.78
C ASP A 182 5.19 15.00 -8.08
N PHE A 183 5.44 13.70 -7.93
CA PHE A 183 5.72 12.82 -9.08
C PHE A 183 4.52 12.62 -10.03
N VAL A 184 3.36 13.22 -9.72
CA VAL A 184 2.18 13.19 -10.60
C VAL A 184 2.17 14.38 -11.56
N GLU A 185 2.46 15.58 -11.05
CA GLU A 185 2.39 16.82 -11.82
C GLU A 185 3.79 17.29 -12.31
N ASN A 186 4.88 16.77 -11.69
CA ASN A 186 6.26 17.16 -12.00
C ASN A 186 7.05 15.97 -12.57
N GLU A 187 7.37 16.04 -13.86
CA GLU A 187 8.13 15.00 -14.56
C GLU A 187 9.57 14.81 -14.02
N ASN A 188 10.20 15.86 -13.48
CA ASN A 188 11.53 15.76 -12.89
C ASN A 188 11.50 14.95 -11.62
N ASP A 189 10.53 15.21 -10.72
CA ASP A 189 10.34 14.45 -9.49
C ASP A 189 10.10 12.97 -9.79
N LEU A 190 9.26 12.68 -10.78
CA LEU A 190 9.02 11.32 -11.24
C LEU A 190 10.31 10.64 -11.73
N LYS A 191 11.09 11.36 -12.54
CA LYS A 191 12.35 10.85 -13.06
C LYS A 191 13.34 10.53 -11.95
N GLU A 192 13.50 11.42 -10.96
CA GLU A 192 14.37 11.20 -9.82
C GLU A 192 13.95 9.95 -9.02
N VAL A 193 12.65 9.78 -8.78
CA VAL A 193 12.11 8.59 -8.11
C VAL A 193 12.42 7.32 -8.90
N ILE A 194 12.21 7.33 -10.23
CA ILE A 194 12.49 6.18 -11.10
C ILE A 194 13.98 5.85 -11.10
N ASP A 195 14.85 6.85 -11.26
CA ASP A 195 16.30 6.65 -11.29
C ASP A 195 16.82 6.11 -9.95
N TYR A 196 16.20 6.52 -8.84
CA TYR A 196 16.52 5.99 -7.52
C TYR A 196 16.10 4.52 -7.36
N ILE A 197 14.88 4.17 -7.78
CA ILE A 197 14.35 2.80 -7.69
C ILE A 197 15.14 1.82 -8.58
N ARG A 198 15.66 2.27 -9.71
CA ARG A 198 16.49 1.46 -10.62
C ARG A 198 17.85 1.08 -10.03
N GLN A 199 18.30 1.74 -8.97
CA GLN A 199 19.57 1.39 -8.31
C GLN A 199 19.43 0.07 -7.54
N PRO A 200 20.49 -0.74 -7.46
CA PRO A 200 20.48 -1.94 -6.63
C PRO A 200 20.15 -1.60 -5.18
N VAL A 201 19.17 -2.29 -4.60
CA VAL A 201 18.74 -2.10 -3.21
C VAL A 201 19.08 -3.34 -2.41
N SER A 202 19.80 -3.16 -1.29
CA SER A 202 20.00 -4.15 -0.25
C SER A 202 19.69 -3.51 1.10
N GLY A 203 18.89 -4.20 1.94
CA GLY A 203 18.40 -3.64 3.20
C GLY A 203 17.44 -2.47 2.98
N THR A 204 17.51 -1.46 3.85
CA THR A 204 16.66 -0.27 3.77
C THR A 204 17.43 0.91 3.20
N LYS A 205 16.83 1.60 2.22
CA LYS A 205 17.33 2.86 1.65
C LYS A 205 16.28 3.96 1.82
N PHE A 206 16.76 5.20 2.02
CA PHE A 206 15.91 6.38 2.19
C PHE A 206 16.13 7.34 1.03
N PHE A 207 15.04 7.77 0.42
CA PHE A 207 15.02 8.83 -0.58
C PHE A 207 14.31 10.06 0.01
N ASN A 208 15.09 11.07 0.36
CA ASN A 208 14.60 12.37 0.82
C ASN A 208 15.01 13.40 -0.23
N PRO A 209 14.12 13.75 -1.17
CA PRO A 209 14.43 14.75 -2.17
C PRO A 209 14.68 16.10 -1.50
N VAL A 210 15.76 16.76 -1.89
CA VAL A 210 16.11 18.10 -1.40
C VAL A 210 15.36 19.08 -2.28
N THR A 211 14.46 19.88 -1.71
CA THR A 211 13.94 21.07 -2.39
C THR A 211 15.11 22.02 -2.63
N GLU A 212 15.51 22.20 -3.88
CA GLU A 212 16.34 23.37 -4.25
C GLU A 212 15.50 24.63 -3.99
N PHE A 213 16.00 25.49 -3.09
CA PHE A 213 15.40 26.79 -2.75
C PHE A 213 15.71 27.81 -3.84
#